data_c37e52d3cddb69cb9d4e69e4fe418050
#
_entry.id   c37e52d3cddb69cb9d4e69e4fe418050
#
_cell.length_a   1.000
_cell.length_b   1.000
_cell.length_c   1.000
_cell.angle_alpha   90.00
_cell.angle_beta   90.00
_cell.angle_gamma   90.00
#
_symmetry.space_group_name_H-M   'P 1'
#
loop_
_entity.id
_entity.type
_entity.pdbx_description
1 polymer ?
#
loop_
_entity_poly.entity_id
_entity_poly.type
_entity_poly.pdbx_seq_one_letter_code
_entity_poly.pdbx_strand_id
1 'polypeptide(L)'
;MEIGFLRVLFDPGRFFESRMRDEPSLKVPALIALVIGVIGAVSAALAANMFVGILPAEAQAIGVLMVGFAAVVAVIGGFLMWFIYGIVFYIISMAFKGEGSLARTLEVTGYGFLPQIFGGIIGALLSYQIIANLTLPIARSPEEIAAVTENLAHVIATDPLAQIAGVVTILFLAWSAN
;
A
#
# COMPACT_ATOMS: atom_id res chain seq x y z
N MET A 1 7.20 18.96 -18.77
CA MET A 1 6.50 17.69 -18.38
C MET A 1 5.18 18.09 -17.77
N GLU A 2 4.11 18.09 -18.56
CA GLU A 2 2.80 18.51 -18.05
C GLU A 2 2.30 17.52 -16.99
N ILE A 3 1.92 18.05 -15.83
CA ILE A 3 1.35 17.29 -14.70
C ILE A 3 -0.10 16.89 -15.04
N GLY A 4 -0.33 16.54 -16.31
CA GLY A 4 -1.67 16.21 -16.83
C GLY A 4 -2.33 15.01 -16.13
N PHE A 5 -1.52 14.08 -15.56
CA PHE A 5 -2.05 12.92 -14.85
C PHE A 5 -2.71 13.28 -13.50
N LEU A 6 -2.41 14.44 -12.90
CA LEU A 6 -3.11 14.89 -11.68
C LEU A 6 -4.57 15.27 -11.95
N ARG A 7 -4.96 15.48 -13.22
CA ARG A 7 -6.37 15.70 -13.57
C ARG A 7 -7.26 14.52 -13.19
N VAL A 8 -6.70 13.31 -13.13
CA VAL A 8 -7.44 12.13 -12.67
C VAL A 8 -8.05 12.28 -11.28
N LEU A 9 -7.46 13.13 -10.43
CA LEU A 9 -7.95 13.37 -9.07
C LEU A 9 -9.16 14.31 -9.01
N PHE A 10 -9.29 15.23 -9.98
CA PHE A 10 -10.26 16.33 -9.93
C PHE A 10 -11.29 16.28 -11.05
N ASP A 11 -10.94 15.66 -12.18
CA ASP A 11 -11.80 15.51 -13.36
C ASP A 11 -11.48 14.19 -14.08
N PRO A 12 -11.76 13.04 -13.44
CA PRO A 12 -11.42 11.72 -13.99
C PRO A 12 -12.12 11.46 -15.32
N GLY A 13 -13.37 11.92 -15.48
CA GLY A 13 -14.14 11.70 -16.71
C GLY A 13 -13.43 12.27 -17.94
N ARG A 14 -13.07 13.55 -17.91
CA ARG A 14 -12.37 14.21 -19.03
C ARG A 14 -10.95 13.66 -19.22
N PHE A 15 -10.27 13.30 -18.12
CA PHE A 15 -8.95 12.69 -18.21
C PHE A 15 -9.01 11.37 -18.99
N PHE A 16 -9.89 10.45 -18.59
CA PHE A 16 -10.00 9.15 -19.26
C PHE A 16 -10.55 9.27 -20.68
N GLU A 17 -11.51 10.18 -20.93
CA GLU A 17 -12.01 10.44 -22.29
C GLU A 17 -10.87 10.86 -23.23
N SER A 18 -9.98 11.73 -22.78
CA SER A 18 -8.80 12.10 -23.58
C SER A 18 -7.83 10.94 -23.78
N ARG A 19 -7.60 10.12 -22.75
CA ARG A 19 -6.69 8.97 -22.82
C ARG A 19 -7.19 7.85 -23.72
N MET A 20 -8.51 7.68 -23.86
CA MET A 20 -9.09 6.66 -24.75
C MET A 20 -8.77 6.90 -26.23
N ARG A 21 -8.38 8.11 -26.61
CA ARG A 21 -7.99 8.47 -27.99
C ARG A 21 -6.55 8.09 -28.33
N ASP A 22 -5.70 7.91 -27.32
CA ASP A 22 -4.28 7.58 -27.47
C ASP A 22 -4.05 6.07 -27.33
N GLU A 23 -2.87 5.59 -27.74
CA GLU A 23 -2.46 4.22 -27.45
C GLU A 23 -2.24 4.01 -25.96
N PRO A 24 -2.52 2.79 -25.40
CA PRO A 24 -2.29 2.48 -24.00
C PRO A 24 -0.81 2.64 -23.62
N SER A 25 -0.55 3.32 -22.50
CA SER A 25 0.80 3.51 -21.98
C SER A 25 0.87 3.13 -20.50
N LEU A 26 1.69 2.15 -20.17
CA LEU A 26 1.87 1.65 -18.81
C LEU A 26 2.96 2.40 -18.02
N LYS A 27 3.64 3.38 -18.62
CA LYS A 27 4.78 4.08 -17.98
C LYS A 27 4.37 4.83 -16.70
N VAL A 28 3.32 5.65 -16.77
CA VAL A 28 2.83 6.39 -15.59
C VAL A 28 2.13 5.47 -14.60
N PRO A 29 1.23 4.55 -15.01
CA PRO A 29 0.69 3.51 -14.13
C PRO A 29 1.74 2.70 -13.37
N ALA A 30 2.80 2.25 -14.04
CA ALA A 30 3.88 1.52 -13.40
C ALA A 30 4.65 2.39 -12.38
N LEU A 31 4.83 3.69 -12.68
CA LEU A 31 5.44 4.62 -11.73
C LEU A 31 4.55 4.82 -10.49
N ILE A 32 3.22 4.92 -10.66
CA ILE A 32 2.27 5.01 -9.55
C ILE A 32 2.36 3.73 -8.69
N ALA A 33 2.35 2.55 -9.31
CA ALA A 33 2.50 1.28 -8.61
C ALA A 33 3.83 1.19 -7.85
N LEU A 34 4.94 1.69 -8.45
CA LEU A 34 6.24 1.78 -7.79
C LEU A 34 6.19 2.68 -6.55
N VAL A 35 5.60 3.87 -6.68
CA VAL A 35 5.49 4.82 -5.54
C VAL A 35 4.68 4.21 -4.41
N ILE A 36 3.57 3.55 -4.72
CA ILE A 36 2.76 2.82 -3.72
C ILE A 36 3.57 1.70 -3.08
N GLY A 37 4.31 0.93 -3.87
CA GLY A 37 5.19 -0.12 -3.39
C GLY A 37 6.28 0.41 -2.45
N VAL A 38 6.89 1.57 -2.76
CA VAL A 38 7.88 2.23 -1.89
C VAL A 38 7.25 2.72 -0.59
N ILE A 39 6.06 3.33 -0.63
CA ILE A 39 5.33 3.71 0.58
C ILE A 39 5.02 2.48 1.42
N GLY A 40 4.58 1.40 0.80
CA GLY A 40 4.36 0.10 1.45
C GLY A 40 5.64 -0.47 2.06
N ALA A 41 6.78 -0.33 1.37
CA ALA A 41 8.09 -0.76 1.88
C ALA A 41 8.50 0.02 3.13
N VAL A 42 8.28 1.34 3.17
CA VAL A 42 8.52 2.16 4.37
C VAL A 42 7.64 1.68 5.53
N SER A 43 6.34 1.48 5.29
CA SER A 43 5.41 1.00 6.31
C SER A 43 5.77 -0.40 6.81
N ALA A 44 6.14 -1.32 5.90
CA ALA A 44 6.58 -2.66 6.24
C ALA A 44 7.89 -2.66 7.04
N ALA A 45 8.84 -1.79 6.67
CA ALA A 45 10.09 -1.63 7.41
C ALA A 45 9.86 -1.07 8.82
N LEU A 46 8.97 -0.10 8.98
CA LEU A 46 8.60 0.44 10.30
C LEU A 46 8.00 -0.66 11.18
N ALA A 47 7.02 -1.40 10.67
CA ALA A 47 6.38 -2.50 11.39
C ALA A 47 7.38 -3.62 11.73
N ALA A 48 8.21 -4.05 10.77
CA ALA A 48 9.20 -5.10 10.99
C ALA A 48 10.27 -4.65 12.00
N ASN A 49 10.73 -3.39 11.93
CA ASN A 49 11.72 -2.87 12.88
C ASN A 49 11.20 -2.85 14.33
N MET A 50 9.89 -2.65 14.51
CA MET A 50 9.27 -2.78 15.83
C MET A 50 9.41 -4.21 16.38
N PHE A 51 9.22 -5.24 15.54
CA PHE A 51 9.46 -6.63 15.93
C PHE A 51 10.93 -6.92 16.25
N VAL A 52 11.87 -6.30 15.52
CA VAL A 52 13.31 -6.43 15.85
C VAL A 52 13.60 -5.92 17.27
N GLY A 53 12.91 -4.85 17.69
CA GLY A 53 13.09 -4.26 19.02
C GLY A 53 12.69 -5.16 20.18
N ILE A 54 11.82 -6.15 19.98
CA ILE A 54 11.41 -7.12 21.00
C ILE A 54 12.29 -8.38 21.02
N LEU A 55 13.16 -8.56 20.02
CA LEU A 55 14.03 -9.73 19.94
C LEU A 55 15.26 -9.61 20.87
N PRO A 56 15.75 -10.74 21.43
CA PRO A 56 17.04 -10.78 22.11
C PRO A 56 18.17 -10.31 21.19
N ALA A 57 19.25 -9.77 21.76
CA ALA A 57 20.36 -9.20 21.00
C ALA A 57 20.96 -10.17 19.96
N GLU A 58 21.01 -11.46 20.28
CA GLU A 58 21.55 -12.52 19.42
C GLU A 58 20.68 -12.71 18.15
N ALA A 59 19.37 -12.43 18.22
CA ALA A 59 18.43 -12.59 17.12
C ALA A 59 18.24 -11.29 16.30
N GLN A 60 18.70 -10.15 16.79
CA GLN A 60 18.46 -8.85 16.11
C GLN A 60 19.08 -8.78 14.71
N ALA A 61 20.24 -9.40 14.48
CA ALA A 61 20.87 -9.43 13.16
C ALA A 61 19.97 -10.10 12.11
N ILE A 62 19.31 -11.20 12.46
CA ILE A 62 18.33 -11.88 11.59
C ILE A 62 17.10 -10.97 11.41
N GLY A 63 16.66 -10.32 12.47
CA GLY A 63 15.55 -9.37 12.42
C GLY A 63 15.79 -8.23 11.42
N VAL A 64 16.99 -7.65 11.38
CA VAL A 64 17.36 -6.60 10.40
C VAL A 64 17.28 -7.11 8.95
N LEU A 65 17.72 -8.34 8.70
CA LEU A 65 17.57 -8.96 7.38
C LEU A 65 16.09 -9.14 7.01
N MET A 66 15.24 -9.50 7.97
CA MET A 66 13.79 -9.61 7.75
C MET A 66 13.15 -8.26 7.42
N VAL A 67 13.60 -7.15 8.00
CA VAL A 67 13.16 -5.79 7.64
C VAL A 67 13.46 -5.50 6.18
N GLY A 68 14.68 -5.76 5.72
CA GLY A 68 15.06 -5.58 4.33
C GLY A 68 14.25 -6.45 3.38
N PHE A 69 14.02 -7.71 3.73
CA PHE A 69 13.19 -8.62 2.96
C PHE A 69 11.73 -8.14 2.87
N ALA A 70 11.14 -7.71 4.00
CA ALA A 70 9.78 -7.19 4.04
C ALA A 70 9.61 -5.94 3.13
N ALA A 71 10.59 -5.05 3.11
CA ALA A 71 10.60 -3.88 2.24
C ALA A 71 10.61 -4.28 0.75
N VAL A 72 11.46 -5.23 0.37
CA VAL A 72 11.52 -5.73 -1.03
C VAL A 72 10.21 -6.39 -1.42
N VAL A 73 9.66 -7.25 -0.56
CA VAL A 73 8.36 -7.92 -0.79
C VAL A 73 7.24 -6.90 -0.94
N ALA A 74 7.24 -5.81 -0.17
CA ALA A 74 6.23 -4.76 -0.28
C ALA A 74 6.29 -4.02 -1.62
N VAL A 75 7.49 -3.72 -2.15
CA VAL A 75 7.65 -3.12 -3.49
C VAL A 75 7.12 -4.06 -4.57
N ILE A 76 7.53 -5.32 -4.55
CA ILE A 76 7.06 -6.34 -5.50
C ILE A 76 5.54 -6.51 -5.37
N GLY A 77 5.02 -6.54 -4.13
CA GLY A 77 3.60 -6.63 -3.83
C GLY A 77 2.78 -5.50 -4.45
N GLY A 78 3.29 -4.26 -4.43
CA GLY A 78 2.65 -3.12 -5.08
C GLY A 78 2.42 -3.34 -6.58
N PHE A 79 3.43 -3.85 -7.30
CA PHE A 79 3.29 -4.21 -8.72
C PHE A 79 2.34 -5.39 -8.93
N LEU A 80 2.46 -6.44 -8.12
CA LEU A 80 1.59 -7.61 -8.22
C LEU A 80 0.13 -7.23 -7.99
N MET A 81 -0.17 -6.41 -6.99
CA MET A 81 -1.53 -5.96 -6.73
C MET A 81 -2.09 -5.15 -7.89
N TRP A 82 -1.34 -4.18 -8.43
CA TRP A 82 -1.74 -3.46 -9.63
C TRP A 82 -2.08 -4.41 -10.78
N PHE A 83 -1.21 -5.41 -11.03
CA PHE A 83 -1.40 -6.36 -12.12
C PHE A 83 -2.62 -7.26 -11.89
N ILE A 84 -2.80 -7.76 -10.66
CA ILE A 84 -3.94 -8.59 -10.27
C ILE A 84 -5.25 -7.82 -10.44
N TYR A 85 -5.35 -6.59 -9.92
CA TYR A 85 -6.54 -5.76 -10.08
C TYR A 85 -6.83 -5.49 -11.56
N GLY A 86 -5.82 -5.17 -12.36
CA GLY A 86 -5.98 -4.97 -13.80
C GLY A 86 -6.51 -6.21 -14.52
N ILE A 87 -6.01 -7.41 -14.18
CA ILE A 87 -6.52 -8.67 -14.74
C ILE A 87 -7.96 -8.92 -14.30
N VAL A 88 -8.27 -8.76 -13.01
CA VAL A 88 -9.62 -8.97 -12.48
C VAL A 88 -10.62 -8.05 -13.18
N PHE A 89 -10.32 -6.74 -13.29
CA PHE A 89 -11.19 -5.80 -13.98
C PHE A 89 -11.30 -6.11 -15.48
N TYR A 90 -10.24 -6.57 -16.11
CA TYR A 90 -10.28 -7.01 -17.50
C TYR A 90 -11.22 -8.20 -17.69
N ILE A 91 -11.13 -9.24 -16.84
CA ILE A 91 -12.02 -10.40 -16.89
C ILE A 91 -13.47 -9.99 -16.68
N ILE A 92 -13.72 -9.12 -15.69
CA ILE A 92 -15.06 -8.58 -15.43
C ILE A 92 -15.57 -7.82 -16.67
N SER A 93 -14.76 -6.93 -17.25
CA SER A 93 -15.11 -6.20 -18.47
C SER A 93 -15.50 -7.14 -19.61
N MET A 94 -14.73 -8.21 -19.83
CA MET A 94 -15.05 -9.22 -20.86
C MET A 94 -16.39 -9.91 -20.60
N ALA A 95 -16.72 -10.22 -19.35
CA ALA A 95 -18.00 -10.82 -18.98
C ALA A 95 -19.19 -9.91 -19.32
N PHE A 96 -18.99 -8.58 -19.33
CA PHE A 96 -19.99 -7.59 -19.75
C PHE A 96 -19.83 -7.16 -21.21
N LYS A 97 -19.16 -7.95 -22.06
CA LYS A 97 -18.91 -7.69 -23.49
C LYS A 97 -18.10 -6.41 -23.74
N GLY A 98 -17.17 -6.06 -22.83
CA GLY A 98 -16.25 -4.96 -23.03
C GLY A 98 -15.24 -5.28 -24.15
N GLU A 99 -14.96 -4.31 -25.02
CA GLU A 99 -14.04 -4.43 -26.16
C GLU A 99 -12.62 -3.93 -25.85
N GLY A 100 -12.33 -3.60 -24.58
CA GLY A 100 -11.05 -3.07 -24.13
C GLY A 100 -9.93 -4.12 -24.15
N SER A 101 -8.67 -3.67 -24.28
CA SER A 101 -7.49 -4.52 -24.14
C SER A 101 -7.03 -4.59 -22.68
N LEU A 102 -6.31 -5.69 -22.31
CA LEU A 102 -5.69 -5.80 -21.00
C LEU A 102 -4.74 -4.62 -20.71
N ALA A 103 -3.99 -4.15 -21.70
CA ALA A 103 -3.09 -3.00 -21.56
C ALA A 103 -3.87 -1.73 -21.19
N ARG A 104 -5.03 -1.49 -21.79
CA ARG A 104 -5.90 -0.36 -21.45
C ARG A 104 -6.47 -0.49 -20.06
N THR A 105 -6.90 -1.68 -19.65
CA THR A 105 -7.42 -1.92 -18.31
C THR A 105 -6.34 -1.71 -17.25
N LEU A 106 -5.13 -2.21 -17.46
CA LEU A 106 -3.98 -1.96 -16.59
C LEU A 106 -3.64 -0.47 -16.48
N GLU A 107 -3.72 0.27 -17.61
CA GLU A 107 -3.50 1.72 -17.63
C GLU A 107 -4.52 2.43 -16.73
N VAL A 108 -5.81 2.18 -16.95
CA VAL A 108 -6.91 2.81 -16.19
C VAL A 108 -6.79 2.45 -14.70
N THR A 109 -6.59 1.16 -14.39
CA THR A 109 -6.42 0.70 -13.01
C THR A 109 -5.25 1.38 -12.31
N GLY A 110 -4.12 1.55 -13.01
CA GLY A 110 -2.95 2.20 -12.43
C GLY A 110 -3.17 3.69 -12.14
N TYR A 111 -3.87 4.40 -13.01
CA TYR A 111 -4.29 5.79 -12.72
C TYR A 111 -5.30 5.86 -11.57
N GLY A 112 -6.22 4.91 -11.48
CA GLY A 112 -7.17 4.79 -10.37
C GLY A 112 -6.49 4.62 -9.00
N PHE A 113 -5.26 4.12 -8.98
CA PHE A 113 -4.47 4.00 -7.74
C PHE A 113 -3.83 5.30 -7.26
N LEU A 114 -3.87 6.39 -8.03
CA LEU A 114 -3.24 7.66 -7.66
C LEU A 114 -3.69 8.20 -6.29
N PRO A 115 -4.98 8.17 -5.91
CA PRO A 115 -5.41 8.57 -4.57
C PRO A 115 -4.76 7.76 -3.45
N GLN A 116 -4.42 6.48 -3.69
CA GLN A 116 -3.78 5.60 -2.71
C GLN A 116 -2.39 6.09 -2.27
N ILE A 117 -1.69 6.88 -3.09
CA ILE A 117 -0.41 7.50 -2.72
C ILE A 117 -0.61 8.40 -1.50
N PHE A 118 -1.64 9.25 -1.52
CA PHE A 118 -1.93 10.17 -0.41
C PHE A 118 -2.39 9.40 0.84
N GLY A 119 -3.30 8.44 0.68
CA GLY A 119 -3.75 7.57 1.76
C GLY A 119 -2.60 6.79 2.38
N GLY A 120 -1.71 6.26 1.57
CA GLY A 120 -0.52 5.52 2.01
C GLY A 120 0.48 6.39 2.78
N ILE A 121 0.73 7.63 2.32
CA ILE A 121 1.61 8.58 3.04
C ILE A 121 1.02 8.92 4.41
N ILE A 122 -0.29 9.25 4.46
CA ILE A 122 -0.97 9.56 5.72
C ILE A 122 -0.93 8.33 6.63
N GLY A 123 -1.24 7.14 6.12
CA GLY A 123 -1.18 5.89 6.86
C GLY A 123 0.21 5.60 7.43
N ALA A 124 1.27 5.80 6.64
CA ALA A 124 2.66 5.62 7.10
C ALA A 124 3.03 6.59 8.23
N LEU A 125 2.61 7.86 8.13
CA LEU A 125 2.85 8.86 9.17
C LEU A 125 2.11 8.53 10.47
N LEU A 126 0.85 8.11 10.38
CA LEU A 126 0.07 7.70 11.54
C LEU A 126 0.67 6.44 12.18
N SER A 127 1.06 5.44 11.37
CA SER A 127 1.74 4.23 11.85
C SER A 127 3.05 4.55 12.56
N TYR A 128 3.84 5.49 12.02
CA TYR A 128 5.06 5.95 12.68
C TYR A 128 4.77 6.56 14.06
N GLN A 129 3.74 7.41 14.17
CA GLN A 129 3.37 8.02 15.46
C GLN A 129 2.92 6.97 16.48
N ILE A 130 2.12 5.98 16.06
CA ILE A 130 1.70 4.87 16.92
C ILE A 130 2.94 4.12 17.44
N ILE A 131 3.83 3.70 16.53
CA ILE A 131 5.04 2.95 16.86
C ILE A 131 5.97 3.73 17.78
N ALA A 132 6.15 5.04 17.52
CA ALA A 132 7.04 5.89 18.33
C ALA A 132 6.57 6.06 19.78
N ASN A 133 5.29 5.87 20.07
CA ASN A 133 4.70 5.97 21.40
C ASN A 133 4.59 4.60 22.12
N LEU A 134 4.92 3.50 21.42
CA LEU A 134 4.86 2.16 22.00
C LEU A 134 6.16 1.81 22.71
N THR A 135 6.06 1.39 23.98
CA THR A 135 7.17 0.81 24.71
C THR A 135 6.94 -0.69 24.83
N LEU A 136 7.72 -1.46 24.09
CA LEU A 136 7.58 -2.90 24.06
C LEU A 136 8.67 -3.56 24.94
N PRO A 137 8.32 -4.57 25.77
CA PRO A 137 9.30 -5.32 26.52
C PRO A 137 10.12 -6.23 25.58
N ILE A 138 11.38 -6.48 25.94
CA ILE A 138 12.21 -7.48 25.25
C ILE A 138 11.70 -8.86 25.63
N ALA A 139 11.31 -9.66 24.66
CA ALA A 139 10.89 -11.04 24.87
C ALA A 139 12.09 -11.98 24.89
N ARG A 140 12.10 -12.91 25.83
CA ARG A 140 13.19 -13.86 26.07
C ARG A 140 12.83 -15.31 25.70
N SER A 141 11.54 -15.56 25.44
CA SER A 141 11.06 -16.88 25.03
C SER A 141 10.04 -16.76 23.91
N PRO A 142 9.77 -17.82 23.14
CA PRO A 142 8.72 -17.84 22.13
C PRO A 142 7.32 -17.51 22.69
N GLU A 143 7.03 -17.93 23.93
CA GLU A 143 5.76 -17.66 24.60
C GLU A 143 5.63 -16.17 24.93
N GLU A 144 6.72 -15.53 25.36
CA GLU A 144 6.74 -14.08 25.61
C GLU A 144 6.58 -13.30 24.30
N ILE A 145 7.19 -13.74 23.19
CA ILE A 145 6.99 -13.14 21.87
C ILE A 145 5.51 -13.21 21.47
N ALA A 146 4.87 -14.37 21.65
CA ALA A 146 3.46 -14.54 21.35
C ALA A 146 2.58 -13.60 22.19
N ALA A 147 2.82 -13.53 23.51
CA ALA A 147 2.07 -12.67 24.43
C ALA A 147 2.27 -11.18 24.11
N VAL A 148 3.48 -10.73 23.79
CA VAL A 148 3.77 -9.34 23.37
C VAL A 148 3.06 -9.02 22.06
N THR A 149 3.06 -9.95 21.11
CA THR A 149 2.42 -9.76 19.81
C THR A 149 0.90 -9.67 19.94
N GLU A 150 0.29 -10.50 20.78
CA GLU A 150 -1.16 -10.46 21.05
C GLU A 150 -1.57 -9.15 21.74
N ASN A 151 -0.83 -8.75 22.76
CA ASN A 151 -1.06 -7.47 23.44
C ASN A 151 -0.91 -6.28 22.49
N LEU A 152 0.10 -6.31 21.63
CA LEU A 152 0.32 -5.28 20.61
C LEU A 152 -0.85 -5.20 19.63
N ALA A 153 -1.36 -6.34 19.15
CA ALA A 153 -2.51 -6.37 18.27
C ALA A 153 -3.73 -5.73 18.94
N HIS A 154 -3.95 -6.01 20.22
CA HIS A 154 -5.03 -5.39 21.00
C HIS A 154 -4.83 -3.87 21.17
N VAL A 155 -3.62 -3.43 21.51
CA VAL A 155 -3.29 -2.00 21.67
C VAL A 155 -3.52 -1.26 20.36
N ILE A 156 -3.03 -1.78 19.23
CA ILE A 156 -3.23 -1.17 17.91
C ILE A 156 -4.72 -1.12 17.55
N ALA A 157 -5.46 -2.19 17.81
CA ALA A 157 -6.90 -2.24 17.48
C ALA A 157 -7.72 -1.22 18.28
N THR A 158 -7.28 -0.85 19.47
CA THR A 158 -7.96 0.11 20.36
C THR A 158 -7.40 1.53 20.27
N ASP A 159 -6.27 1.73 19.59
CA ASP A 159 -5.63 3.05 19.44
C ASP A 159 -6.44 3.96 18.51
N PRO A 160 -6.81 5.18 18.96
CA PRO A 160 -7.58 6.11 18.14
C PRO A 160 -6.89 6.50 16.83
N LEU A 161 -5.56 6.60 16.79
CA LEU A 161 -4.81 6.92 15.58
C LEU A 161 -4.87 5.76 14.58
N ALA A 162 -4.84 4.51 15.05
CA ALA A 162 -5.01 3.33 14.21
C ALA A 162 -6.41 3.27 13.58
N GLN A 163 -7.44 3.62 14.36
CA GLN A 163 -8.82 3.73 13.84
C GLN A 163 -8.94 4.84 12.80
N ILE A 164 -8.34 6.01 13.04
CA ILE A 164 -8.29 7.12 12.06
C ILE A 164 -7.55 6.67 10.80
N ALA A 165 -6.42 5.98 10.92
CA ALA A 165 -5.68 5.44 9.78
C ALA A 165 -6.53 4.47 8.95
N GLY A 166 -7.31 3.62 9.61
CA GLY A 166 -8.27 2.72 8.96
C GLY A 166 -9.35 3.46 8.17
N VAL A 167 -9.96 4.49 8.78
CA VAL A 167 -10.97 5.33 8.10
C VAL A 167 -10.35 6.06 6.91
N VAL A 168 -9.18 6.66 7.07
CA VAL A 168 -8.45 7.32 5.96
C VAL A 168 -8.20 6.35 4.82
N THR A 169 -7.73 5.14 5.11
CA THR A 169 -7.51 4.10 4.09
C THR A 169 -8.80 3.79 3.32
N ILE A 170 -9.92 3.60 4.01
CA ILE A 170 -11.22 3.32 3.38
C ILE A 170 -11.67 4.48 2.49
N LEU A 171 -11.50 5.72 2.94
CA LEU A 171 -11.86 6.91 2.16
C LEU A 171 -11.06 7.00 0.85
N PHE A 172 -9.75 6.75 0.89
CA PHE A 172 -8.91 6.77 -0.31
C PHE A 172 -9.18 5.57 -1.22
N LEU A 173 -9.52 4.40 -0.66
CA LEU A 173 -9.99 3.24 -1.45
C LEU A 173 -11.30 3.57 -2.17
N ALA A 174 -12.27 4.16 -1.47
CA ALA A 174 -13.53 4.57 -2.07
C ALA A 174 -13.33 5.64 -3.15
N TRP A 175 -12.41 6.59 -2.94
CA TRP A 175 -12.07 7.60 -3.94
C TRP A 175 -11.43 6.97 -5.18
N SER A 176 -10.57 5.98 -5.02
CA SER A 176 -9.91 5.30 -6.14
C SER A 176 -10.87 4.40 -6.95
N ALA A 177 -12.05 4.11 -6.43
CA ALA A 177 -13.08 3.29 -7.08
C ALA A 177 -14.10 4.11 -7.88
N ASN A 178 -14.11 5.43 -7.74
CA ASN A 178 -14.97 6.37 -8.51
C ASN A 178 -14.24 6.88 -9.75
#